data_a65ea19c35baac19cbcc024d72fddc2e
#
_entry.id   a65ea19c35baac19cbcc024d72fddc2e
#
_cell.length_a   1.000
_cell.length_b   1.000
_cell.length_c   1.000
_cell.angle_alpha   90.00
_cell.angle_beta   90.00
_cell.angle_gamma   90.00
#
_symmetry.space_group_name_H-M   'P 1'
#
loop_
_entity.id
_entity.type
_entity.pdbx_description
1 polymer ?
#
loop_
_entity_poly.entity_id
_entity_poly.type
_entity_poly.pdbx_seq_one_letter_code
_entity_poly.pdbx_strand_id
1 'polypeptide(L)'
;DYDKVMKKVPYGKVITVGTIREYFAELSGADFTEPITAGIFVSIVAWASYQRSEDETPYWRTLKANGELNAKYPNGVEAQKKKLEAEGHTIIQRGRKNIRYYVQDYENFLFDLK
;
A
#
# COMPACT_ATOMS: atom_id res chain seq x y z
N ASP A 1 14.27 -4.46 -2.18
CA ASP A 1 13.46 -5.27 -1.26
C ASP A 1 12.19 -4.52 -0.87
N TYR A 2 11.05 -5.10 -1.24
CA TYR A 2 9.74 -4.48 -1.02
C TYR A 2 9.45 -4.23 0.47
N ASP A 3 9.84 -5.18 1.32
CA ASP A 3 9.62 -5.05 2.76
C ASP A 3 10.33 -3.81 3.33
N LYS A 4 11.59 -3.60 2.93
CA LYS A 4 12.34 -2.43 3.38
C LYS A 4 11.71 -1.12 2.94
N VAL A 5 11.25 -1.06 1.70
CA VAL A 5 10.61 0.15 1.17
C VAL A 5 9.29 0.42 1.90
N MET A 6 8.48 -0.62 2.09
CA MET A 6 7.19 -0.47 2.76
C MET A 6 7.36 -0.05 4.22
N LYS A 7 8.44 -0.48 4.89
CA LYS A 7 8.74 -0.07 6.26
C LYS A 7 9.10 1.40 6.39
N LYS A 8 9.57 2.04 5.32
CA LYS A 8 9.96 3.45 5.36
C LYS A 8 8.79 4.41 5.43
N VAL A 9 7.59 3.97 5.05
CA VAL A 9 6.42 4.85 5.02
C VAL A 9 5.99 5.16 6.46
N PRO A 10 6.08 6.44 6.89
CA PRO A 10 5.80 6.79 8.28
C PRO A 10 4.31 6.86 8.57
N TYR A 11 4.00 6.92 9.86
CA TYR A 11 2.65 7.11 10.35
C TYR A 11 2.00 8.34 9.69
N GLY A 12 0.76 8.18 9.23
CA GLY A 12 0.01 9.25 8.60
C GLY A 12 0.31 9.47 7.12
N LYS A 13 1.27 8.72 6.57
CA LYS A 13 1.61 8.79 5.14
C LYS A 13 1.23 7.51 4.43
N VAL A 14 1.11 7.59 3.11
CA VAL A 14 0.76 6.45 2.27
C VAL A 14 1.66 6.42 1.04
N ILE A 15 1.71 5.27 0.38
CA ILE A 15 2.42 5.09 -0.87
C ILE A 15 1.58 4.17 -1.76
N THR A 16 1.76 4.23 -3.07
CA THR A 16 1.07 3.32 -3.98
C THR A 16 2.03 2.25 -4.49
N VAL A 17 1.47 1.09 -4.85
CA VAL A 17 2.26 -0.01 -5.44
C VAL A 17 3.00 0.48 -6.68
N GLY A 18 2.33 1.32 -7.49
CA GLY A 18 2.95 1.89 -8.69
C GLY A 18 4.19 2.70 -8.40
N THR A 19 4.16 3.49 -7.34
CA THR A 19 5.32 4.30 -6.93
C THR A 19 6.51 3.40 -6.53
N ILE A 20 6.24 2.33 -5.79
CA ILE A 20 7.29 1.39 -5.39
C ILE A 20 7.88 0.71 -6.63
N ARG A 21 7.02 0.31 -7.56
CA ARG A 21 7.46 -0.31 -8.81
C ARG A 21 8.39 0.61 -9.61
N GLU A 22 8.00 1.87 -9.74
CA GLU A 22 8.81 2.87 -10.45
C GLU A 22 10.16 3.09 -9.77
N TYR A 23 10.16 3.13 -8.44
CA TYR A 23 11.38 3.29 -7.66
C TYR A 23 12.38 2.16 -7.95
N PHE A 24 11.92 0.91 -7.96
CA PHE A 24 12.78 -0.22 -8.27
C PHE A 24 13.23 -0.24 -9.73
N ALA A 25 12.37 0.17 -10.65
CA ALA A 25 12.75 0.28 -12.05
C ALA A 25 13.89 1.27 -12.23
N GLU A 26 13.84 2.43 -11.58
CA GLU A 26 14.91 3.43 -11.64
C GLU A 26 16.21 2.90 -11.04
N LEU A 27 16.15 2.20 -9.91
CA LEU A 27 17.33 1.65 -9.24
C LEU A 27 18.03 0.59 -10.10
N SER A 28 17.28 -0.22 -10.81
CA SER A 28 17.83 -1.30 -11.61
C SER A 28 18.22 -0.85 -13.02
N GLY A 29 17.85 0.36 -13.42
CA GLY A 29 18.05 0.85 -14.77
C GLY A 29 17.13 0.18 -15.79
N ALA A 30 16.11 -0.53 -15.32
CA ALA A 30 15.15 -1.20 -16.20
C ALA A 30 14.11 -0.20 -16.71
N ASP A 31 13.67 -0.37 -17.94
CA ASP A 31 12.68 0.51 -18.54
C ASP A 31 11.28 0.24 -17.98
N PHE A 32 11.04 -0.96 -17.46
CA PHE A 32 9.74 -1.27 -16.92
C PHE A 32 9.81 -2.42 -15.90
N THR A 33 8.85 -2.43 -14.98
CA THR A 33 8.63 -3.51 -14.03
C THR A 33 7.18 -3.95 -14.15
N GLU A 34 6.95 -5.25 -14.21
CA GLU A 34 5.61 -5.77 -14.43
C GLU A 34 4.68 -5.45 -13.25
N PRO A 35 3.50 -4.81 -13.51
CA PRO A 35 2.58 -4.42 -12.43
C PRO A 35 2.06 -5.59 -11.59
N ILE A 36 1.81 -6.72 -12.22
CA ILE A 36 1.28 -7.90 -11.55
C ILE A 36 2.27 -8.42 -10.51
N THR A 37 3.56 -8.45 -10.88
CA THR A 37 4.62 -8.90 -9.98
C THR A 37 4.73 -8.00 -8.75
N ALA A 38 4.66 -6.68 -8.94
CA ALA A 38 4.72 -5.74 -7.82
C ALA A 38 3.55 -5.96 -6.85
N GLY A 39 2.34 -6.17 -7.36
CA GLY A 39 1.18 -6.46 -6.54
C GLY A 39 1.33 -7.74 -5.73
N ILE A 40 1.91 -8.78 -6.33
CA ILE A 40 2.16 -10.05 -5.64
C ILE A 40 3.16 -9.85 -4.50
N PHE A 41 4.27 -9.14 -4.75
CA PHE A 41 5.28 -8.90 -3.71
C PHE A 41 4.72 -8.12 -2.54
N VAL A 42 3.92 -7.10 -2.79
CA VAL A 42 3.29 -6.31 -1.74
C VAL A 42 2.39 -7.19 -0.88
N SER A 43 1.59 -8.07 -1.49
CA SER A 43 0.74 -9.00 -0.74
C SER A 43 1.56 -9.99 0.08
N ILE A 44 2.66 -10.51 -0.46
CA ILE A 44 3.54 -11.43 0.27
C ILE A 44 4.10 -10.73 1.51
N VAL A 45 4.57 -9.50 1.38
CA VAL A 45 5.09 -8.72 2.51
C VAL A 45 4.01 -8.54 3.57
N ALA A 46 2.79 -8.20 3.16
CA ALA A 46 1.68 -7.98 4.08
C ALA A 46 1.37 -9.22 4.90
N TRP A 47 1.25 -10.37 4.26
CA TRP A 47 0.96 -11.62 4.96
C TRP A 47 2.11 -12.07 5.84
N ALA A 48 3.35 -11.91 5.39
CA ALA A 48 4.51 -12.24 6.20
C ALA A 48 4.57 -11.37 7.46
N SER A 49 4.31 -10.07 7.32
CA SER A 49 4.28 -9.16 8.46
C SER A 49 3.18 -9.53 9.45
N TYR A 50 2.01 -9.87 8.93
CA TYR A 50 0.86 -10.23 9.78
C TYR A 50 1.15 -11.45 10.64
N GLN A 51 1.96 -12.38 10.14
CA GLN A 51 2.33 -13.61 10.85
C GLN A 51 3.46 -13.42 11.87
N ARG A 52 4.16 -12.30 11.82
CA ARG A 52 5.25 -12.00 12.74
C ARG A 52 4.71 -11.34 14.01
N SER A 53 5.35 -11.62 15.14
CA SER A 53 5.05 -10.95 16.41
C SER A 53 5.93 -9.72 16.63
N GLU A 54 7.01 -9.59 15.85
CA GLU A 54 7.98 -8.50 15.95
C GLU A 54 8.32 -8.00 14.55
N ASP A 55 8.93 -6.82 14.48
CA ASP A 55 9.40 -6.22 13.23
C ASP A 55 8.32 -6.13 12.17
N GLU A 56 7.14 -5.66 12.58
CA GLU A 56 6.02 -5.53 11.68
C GLU A 56 6.25 -4.48 10.60
N THR A 57 5.73 -4.77 9.40
CA THR A 57 5.72 -3.83 8.30
C THR A 57 4.35 -3.16 8.24
N PRO A 58 4.27 -1.81 8.22
CA PRO A 58 2.98 -1.13 8.14
C PRO A 58 2.41 -1.24 6.72
N TYR A 59 2.04 -2.45 6.32
CA TYR A 59 1.60 -2.76 4.96
C TYR A 59 0.34 -2.00 4.55
N TRP A 60 -0.51 -1.65 5.52
CA TRP A 60 -1.76 -0.94 5.24
C TRP A 60 -1.53 0.46 4.66
N ARG A 61 -0.32 1.01 4.76
CA ARG A 61 0.05 2.30 4.17
C ARG A 61 0.39 2.20 2.70
N THR A 62 0.49 1.00 2.14
CA THR A 62 0.73 0.77 0.73
C THR A 62 -0.61 0.51 0.03
N LEU A 63 -0.97 1.42 -0.88
CA LEU A 63 -2.26 1.42 -1.56
C LEU A 63 -2.12 0.95 -3.00
N LYS A 64 -3.24 0.54 -3.58
CA LYS A 64 -3.34 0.30 -5.02
C LYS A 64 -3.40 1.64 -5.75
N ALA A 65 -3.46 1.59 -7.08
CA ALA A 65 -3.61 2.80 -7.91
C ALA A 65 -4.79 3.64 -7.43
N ASN A 66 -4.65 4.95 -7.55
CA ASN A 66 -5.68 5.93 -7.18
C ASN A 66 -6.02 5.98 -5.69
N GLY A 67 -5.17 5.37 -4.85
CA GLY A 67 -5.39 5.36 -3.41
C GLY A 67 -6.36 4.29 -2.94
N GLU A 68 -6.59 3.27 -3.75
CA GLU A 68 -7.54 2.21 -3.43
C GLU A 68 -6.99 1.24 -2.37
N LEU A 69 -7.84 0.83 -1.43
CA LEU A 69 -7.50 -0.17 -0.43
C LEU A 69 -7.41 -1.56 -1.08
N ASN A 70 -6.58 -2.43 -0.52
CA ASN A 70 -6.28 -3.73 -1.10
C ASN A 70 -7.00 -4.86 -0.37
N ALA A 71 -7.98 -5.47 -1.04
CA ALA A 71 -8.77 -6.56 -0.47
C ALA A 71 -7.96 -7.84 -0.20
N LYS A 72 -6.76 -7.94 -0.77
CA LYS A 72 -5.90 -9.12 -0.59
C LYS A 72 -5.03 -9.07 0.66
N TYR A 73 -5.04 -7.95 1.37
CA TYR A 73 -4.30 -7.83 2.63
C TYR A 73 -4.96 -8.64 3.74
N PRO A 74 -4.21 -8.98 4.81
CA PRO A 74 -4.78 -9.74 5.93
C PRO A 74 -6.03 -9.09 6.50
N ASN A 75 -7.08 -9.89 6.67
CA ASN A 75 -8.39 -9.49 7.17
C ASN A 75 -9.14 -8.51 6.26
N GLY A 76 -8.67 -8.31 5.04
CA GLY A 76 -9.38 -7.60 3.99
C GLY A 76 -9.43 -6.09 4.14
N VAL A 77 -10.31 -5.48 3.34
CA VAL A 77 -10.44 -4.03 3.26
C VAL A 77 -10.84 -3.40 4.59
N GLU A 78 -11.73 -4.05 5.35
CA GLU A 78 -12.20 -3.49 6.61
C GLU A 78 -11.07 -3.29 7.63
N ALA A 79 -10.15 -4.26 7.72
CA ALA A 79 -9.02 -4.15 8.63
C ALA A 79 -8.07 -3.02 8.21
N GLN A 80 -7.78 -2.92 6.91
CA GLN A 80 -6.95 -1.85 6.38
C GLN A 80 -7.60 -0.48 6.64
N LYS A 81 -8.90 -0.38 6.41
CA LYS A 81 -9.66 0.85 6.65
C LYS A 81 -9.51 1.32 8.09
N LYS A 82 -9.69 0.41 9.06
CA LYS A 82 -9.55 0.77 10.47
C LYS A 82 -8.17 1.30 10.80
N LYS A 83 -7.13 0.67 10.28
CA LYS A 83 -5.75 1.10 10.54
C LYS A 83 -5.48 2.48 9.93
N LEU A 84 -5.94 2.73 8.71
CA LEU A 84 -5.76 4.02 8.07
C LEU A 84 -6.56 5.12 8.76
N GLU A 85 -7.78 4.83 9.17
CA GLU A 85 -8.59 5.80 9.92
C GLU A 85 -7.94 6.16 11.26
N ALA A 86 -7.31 5.19 11.92
CA ALA A 86 -6.58 5.43 13.16
C ALA A 86 -5.39 6.36 12.94
N GLU A 87 -4.87 6.44 11.72
CA GLU A 87 -3.76 7.33 11.37
C GLU A 87 -4.24 8.68 10.80
N GLY A 88 -5.54 8.95 10.86
CA GLY A 88 -6.11 10.23 10.46
C GLY A 88 -6.63 10.31 9.04
N HIS A 89 -6.62 9.21 8.30
CA HIS A 89 -7.14 9.20 6.94
C HIS A 89 -8.66 9.04 6.90
N THR A 90 -9.29 9.60 5.88
CA THR A 90 -10.71 9.42 5.61
C THR A 90 -10.87 8.43 4.48
N ILE A 91 -11.71 7.42 4.67
CA ILE A 91 -11.94 6.39 3.67
C ILE A 91 -13.28 6.64 3.00
N ILE A 92 -13.28 6.68 1.66
CA ILE A 92 -14.49 6.91 0.86
C ILE A 92 -14.81 5.66 0.05
N GLN A 93 -16.10 5.50 -0.27
CA GLN A 93 -16.61 4.41 -1.09
C GLN A 93 -16.96 4.92 -2.47
N ARG A 94 -16.71 4.10 -3.50
CA ARG A 94 -17.11 4.39 -4.87
C ARG A 94 -17.61 3.11 -5.55
N GLY A 95 -18.52 3.28 -6.51
CA GLY A 95 -19.07 2.20 -7.30
C GLY A 95 -20.49 1.82 -6.88
N ARG A 96 -21.23 1.17 -7.78
CA ARG A 96 -22.60 0.73 -7.52
C ARG A 96 -22.70 -0.78 -7.33
N LYS A 97 -22.13 -1.55 -8.27
CA LYS A 97 -22.11 -3.02 -8.20
C LYS A 97 -20.88 -3.54 -7.47
N ASN A 98 -19.71 -2.97 -7.79
CA ASN A 98 -18.46 -3.32 -7.17
C ASN A 98 -18.01 -2.14 -6.32
N ILE A 99 -18.32 -2.18 -5.03
CA ILE A 99 -17.93 -1.13 -4.11
C ILE A 99 -16.44 -1.25 -3.82
N ARG A 100 -15.71 -0.16 -4.03
CA ARG A 100 -14.29 -0.07 -3.73
C ARG A 100 -14.06 1.07 -2.74
N TYR A 101 -13.02 0.92 -1.94
CA TYR A 101 -12.69 1.88 -0.89
C TYR A 101 -11.39 2.58 -1.23
N TYR A 102 -11.34 3.89 -0.97
CA TYR A 102 -10.20 4.74 -1.33
C TYR A 102 -9.86 5.65 -0.17
N VAL A 103 -8.58 6.01 -0.05
CA VAL A 103 -8.16 7.08 0.86
C VAL A 103 -8.48 8.41 0.19
N GLN A 104 -9.32 9.22 0.83
CA GLN A 104 -9.67 10.55 0.34
C GLN A 104 -8.43 11.44 0.34
N ASP A 105 -8.21 12.14 -0.77
CA ASP A 105 -7.07 13.07 -0.91
C ASP A 105 -5.71 12.40 -0.64
N TYR A 106 -5.57 11.14 -1.03
CA TYR A 106 -4.36 10.37 -0.75
C TYR A 106 -3.10 11.08 -1.26
N GLU A 107 -3.22 11.87 -2.31
CA GLU A 107 -2.10 12.60 -2.92
C GLU A 107 -1.46 13.58 -1.95
N ASN A 108 -2.23 14.08 -0.98
CA ASN A 108 -1.72 15.00 0.04
C ASN A 108 -0.91 14.30 1.12
N PHE A 109 -0.92 12.97 1.16
CA PHE A 109 -0.27 12.18 2.19
C PHE A 109 0.79 11.24 1.63
N LEU A 110 1.15 11.39 0.36
CA LEU A 110 2.12 10.52 -0.29
C LEU A 110 3.51 10.69 0.31
N PHE A 111 4.13 9.54 0.61
CA PHE A 111 5.52 9.47 1.04
C PHE A 111 6.43 9.44 -0.19
N ASP A 112 7.48 10.25 -0.16
CA ASP A 112 8.46 10.33 -1.25
C ASP A 112 9.66 9.42 -0.94
N LEU A 113 9.91 8.45 -1.83
CA LEU A 113 11.03 7.53 -1.70
C LEU A 113 12.38 8.14 -2.11
N LYS A 114 12.36 9.26 -2.80
CA LYS A 114 13.59 9.90 -3.33
C LYS A 114 14.20 10.89 -2.38
#